data_a71c538490f3ef5cc89daa68e5c8aa10
#
_entry.id   a71c538490f3ef5cc89daa68e5c8aa10
#
_cell.length_a   1.000
_cell.length_b   1.000
_cell.length_c   1.000
_cell.angle_alpha   90.00
_cell.angle_beta   90.00
_cell.angle_gamma   90.00
#
_symmetry.space_group_name_H-M   'P 1'
#
loop_
_entity.id
_entity.type
_entity.pdbx_description
1 polymer ?
#
loop_
_entity_poly.entity_id
_entity_poly.type
_entity_poly.pdbx_seq_one_letter_code
_entity_poly.pdbx_strand_id
1 'polypeptide(L)'
;WVKPWARMLRLDQSWNMFAPNPLRDDGWIVIPGQLMDGTEVELMHGEEVDWDKPVELNETFPDQRWRKYIRNIYKKSYKKLRLYWGKQLCRDWNQDKTGDQRLEKLQIYFVREKTPPPEEASEPIKLERVKLWSHSCFKKSDDK
;
A
#
# COMPACT_ATOMS: atom_id res chain seq x y z
N TRP A 1 -30.55 12.37 30.89
CA TRP A 1 -30.86 11.53 32.06
C TRP A 1 -30.93 10.02 31.74
N VAL A 2 -31.15 9.62 30.51
CA VAL A 2 -31.29 8.20 30.12
C VAL A 2 -29.97 7.51 29.81
N LYS A 3 -28.93 8.25 29.45
CA LYS A 3 -27.62 7.69 29.02
C LYS A 3 -26.93 6.72 29.99
N PRO A 4 -26.89 6.94 31.33
CA PRO A 4 -26.25 5.99 32.24
C PRO A 4 -26.99 4.64 32.31
N TRP A 5 -28.30 4.67 32.23
CA TRP A 5 -29.15 3.44 32.25
C TRP A 5 -29.04 2.65 30.96
N ALA A 6 -28.98 3.34 29.80
CA ALA A 6 -28.75 2.71 28.50
C ALA A 6 -27.39 1.98 28.43
N ARG A 7 -26.33 2.54 29.04
CA ARG A 7 -25.03 1.89 29.18
C ARG A 7 -25.07 0.66 30.08
N MET A 8 -25.75 0.76 31.22
CA MET A 8 -25.89 -0.35 32.18
C MET A 8 -26.61 -1.53 31.57
N LEU A 9 -27.63 -1.27 30.73
CA LEU A 9 -28.42 -2.28 30.03
C LEU A 9 -27.85 -2.67 28.66
N ARG A 10 -26.67 -2.14 28.27
CA ARG A 10 -26.05 -2.36 26.95
C ARG A 10 -26.96 -2.05 25.76
N LEU A 11 -27.82 -1.07 25.92
CA LEU A 11 -28.71 -0.59 24.86
C LEU A 11 -28.09 0.55 24.03
N ASP A 12 -26.89 1.01 24.40
CA ASP A 12 -26.11 1.99 23.67
C ASP A 12 -25.35 1.28 22.54
N GLN A 13 -25.93 1.28 21.35
CA GLN A 13 -25.22 0.88 20.14
C GLN A 13 -24.59 2.11 19.49
N SER A 14 -23.26 2.08 19.33
CA SER A 14 -22.53 3.08 18.56
C SER A 14 -22.33 2.60 17.13
N TRP A 15 -23.10 3.12 16.19
CA TRP A 15 -23.02 2.82 14.76
C TRP A 15 -21.99 3.71 14.04
N ASN A 16 -20.81 3.88 14.63
CA ASN A 16 -19.76 4.71 14.04
C ASN A 16 -19.03 4.09 12.84
N MET A 17 -19.41 2.89 12.42
CA MET A 17 -18.66 2.18 11.38
C MET A 17 -18.95 2.68 9.96
N PHE A 18 -20.14 3.23 9.71
CA PHE A 18 -20.56 3.58 8.35
C PHE A 18 -21.17 4.98 8.20
N ALA A 19 -21.38 5.70 9.29
CA ALA A 19 -21.96 7.03 9.26
C ALA A 19 -21.36 7.92 10.37
N PRO A 20 -21.22 9.23 10.19
CA PRO A 20 -21.68 10.00 9.02
C PRO A 20 -20.69 10.05 7.85
N ASN A 21 -19.43 9.62 8.03
CA ASN A 21 -18.38 9.75 7.02
C ASN A 21 -17.75 8.39 6.69
N PRO A 22 -18.22 7.67 5.65
CA PRO A 22 -17.54 6.48 5.15
C PRO A 22 -16.12 6.82 4.67
N LEU A 23 -15.22 5.84 4.72
CA LEU A 23 -13.87 5.99 4.16
C LEU A 23 -13.99 6.28 2.66
N ARG A 24 -13.42 7.41 2.24
CA ARG A 24 -13.44 7.87 0.85
C ARG A 24 -12.14 7.57 0.09
N ASP A 25 -11.15 7.06 0.79
CA ASP A 25 -9.85 6.72 0.21
C ASP A 25 -9.79 5.22 -0.04
N ASP A 26 -9.72 4.84 -1.29
CA ASP A 26 -9.35 3.50 -1.74
C ASP A 26 -8.04 3.58 -2.53
N GLY A 27 -7.47 2.44 -2.90
CA GLY A 27 -6.25 2.43 -3.68
C GLY A 27 -5.53 1.09 -3.67
N TRP A 28 -4.45 1.05 -4.42
CA TRP A 28 -3.59 -0.12 -4.57
C TRP A 28 -2.12 0.25 -4.40
N ILE A 29 -1.28 -0.76 -4.28
CA ILE A 29 0.17 -0.60 -4.17
C ILE A 29 0.81 -0.94 -5.50
N VAL A 30 1.82 -0.16 -5.86
CA VAL A 30 2.74 -0.41 -6.97
C VAL A 30 4.16 -0.32 -6.42
N ILE A 31 4.98 -1.32 -6.70
CA ILE A 31 6.35 -1.41 -6.19
C ILE A 31 7.33 -1.51 -7.35
N PRO A 32 7.66 -0.38 -8.01
CA PRO A 32 8.71 -0.38 -8.99
C PRO A 32 10.06 -0.69 -8.36
N GLY A 33 10.73 -1.69 -8.90
CA GLY A 33 12.10 -2.07 -8.59
C GLY A 33 13.01 -1.77 -9.76
N GLN A 34 14.21 -1.29 -9.49
CA GLN A 34 15.25 -1.14 -10.50
C GLN A 34 16.30 -2.24 -10.32
N LEU A 35 16.57 -2.95 -11.40
CA LEU A 35 17.60 -3.97 -11.44
C LEU A 35 18.99 -3.34 -11.64
N MET A 36 20.04 -4.13 -11.47
CA MET A 36 21.43 -3.67 -11.62
C MET A 36 21.75 -3.22 -13.05
N ASP A 37 21.05 -3.75 -14.06
CA ASP A 37 21.15 -3.31 -15.46
C ASP A 37 20.37 -2.04 -15.77
N GLY A 38 19.64 -1.49 -14.80
CA GLY A 38 18.80 -0.31 -14.95
C GLY A 38 17.36 -0.60 -15.40
N THR A 39 17.00 -1.84 -15.69
CA THR A 39 15.64 -2.23 -16.06
C THR A 39 14.69 -2.01 -14.88
N GLU A 40 13.49 -1.50 -15.15
CA GLU A 40 12.42 -1.37 -14.15
C GLU A 40 11.45 -2.54 -14.25
N VAL A 41 11.08 -3.09 -13.10
CA VAL A 41 10.13 -4.20 -12.97
C VAL A 41 9.15 -3.93 -11.83
N GLU A 42 7.94 -4.43 -11.96
CA GLU A 42 6.96 -4.44 -10.87
C GLU A 42 7.18 -5.67 -9.99
N LEU A 43 7.47 -5.46 -8.69
CA LEU A 43 7.93 -6.54 -7.81
C LEU A 43 6.84 -7.48 -7.32
N MET A 44 5.57 -7.11 -7.40
CA MET A 44 4.45 -7.97 -6.97
C MET A 44 4.12 -9.04 -8.02
N HIS A 45 4.25 -8.69 -9.31
CA HIS A 45 3.84 -9.55 -10.42
C HIS A 45 5.01 -9.95 -11.33
N GLY A 46 6.17 -9.28 -11.23
CA GLY A 46 7.35 -9.57 -12.04
C GLY A 46 7.25 -9.09 -13.50
N GLU A 47 6.31 -8.22 -13.79
CA GLU A 47 6.03 -7.67 -15.11
C GLU A 47 6.51 -6.23 -15.25
N GLU A 48 6.15 -5.58 -16.35
CA GLU A 48 6.37 -4.16 -16.56
C GLU A 48 5.56 -3.31 -15.57
N VAL A 49 6.11 -2.17 -15.15
CA VAL A 49 5.47 -1.32 -14.13
C VAL A 49 4.18 -0.74 -14.66
N ASP A 50 3.05 -1.20 -14.15
CA ASP A 50 1.73 -0.67 -14.43
C ASP A 50 1.19 0.16 -13.26
N TRP A 51 0.67 1.34 -13.60
CA TRP A 51 0.09 2.27 -12.63
C TRP A 51 -1.43 2.27 -12.66
N ASP A 52 -2.02 1.56 -13.60
CA ASP A 52 -3.45 1.50 -13.77
C ASP A 52 -4.11 0.65 -12.69
N LYS A 53 -5.38 0.86 -12.49
CA LYS A 53 -6.15 0.12 -11.50
C LYS A 53 -6.26 -1.35 -11.93
N PRO A 54 -5.82 -2.29 -11.09
CA PRO A 54 -5.99 -3.72 -11.38
C PRO A 54 -7.46 -4.04 -11.62
N VAL A 55 -7.74 -4.83 -12.66
CA VAL A 55 -9.11 -5.20 -13.05
C VAL A 55 -9.80 -5.96 -11.90
N GLU A 56 -9.04 -6.81 -11.22
CA GLU A 56 -9.52 -7.55 -10.05
C GLU A 56 -8.62 -7.30 -8.84
N LEU A 57 -9.02 -6.35 -8.00
CA LEU A 57 -8.33 -6.06 -6.74
C LEU A 57 -8.23 -7.28 -5.80
N ASN A 58 -9.13 -8.25 -5.94
CA ASN A 58 -9.09 -9.46 -5.12
C ASN A 58 -7.95 -10.39 -5.52
N GLU A 59 -7.52 -10.41 -6.77
CA GLU A 59 -6.37 -11.20 -7.23
C GLU A 59 -5.03 -10.61 -6.78
N THR A 60 -4.99 -9.29 -6.56
CA THR A 60 -3.81 -8.61 -6.04
C THR A 60 -3.50 -8.99 -4.59
N PHE A 61 -4.48 -9.51 -3.86
CA PHE A 61 -4.33 -9.85 -2.45
C PHE A 61 -4.67 -11.31 -2.21
N PRO A 62 -3.70 -12.15 -1.83
CA PRO A 62 -3.93 -13.57 -1.56
C PRO A 62 -4.98 -13.81 -0.47
N ASP A 63 -5.11 -12.89 0.49
CA ASP A 63 -6.09 -12.98 1.58
C ASP A 63 -6.44 -11.63 2.22
N GLN A 64 -7.40 -11.66 3.14
CA GLN A 64 -7.84 -10.51 3.93
C GLN A 64 -6.74 -9.90 4.81
N ARG A 65 -5.72 -10.68 5.21
CA ARG A 65 -4.60 -10.21 6.04
C ARG A 65 -3.70 -9.29 5.22
N TRP A 66 -3.42 -9.66 3.96
CA TRP A 66 -2.70 -8.82 3.01
C TRP A 66 -3.40 -7.49 2.78
N ARG A 67 -4.70 -7.51 2.56
CA ARG A 67 -5.50 -6.29 2.41
C ARG A 67 -5.38 -5.37 3.64
N LYS A 68 -5.45 -5.95 4.85
CA LYS A 68 -5.27 -5.22 6.10
C LYS A 68 -3.83 -4.70 6.27
N TYR A 69 -2.85 -5.50 5.90
CA TYR A 69 -1.43 -5.13 5.94
C TYR A 69 -1.14 -3.93 5.05
N ILE A 70 -1.59 -3.95 3.79
CA ILE A 70 -1.44 -2.86 2.82
C ILE A 70 -2.09 -1.56 3.34
N ARG A 71 -3.31 -1.65 3.87
CA ARG A 71 -3.98 -0.50 4.49
C ARG A 71 -3.18 0.07 5.68
N ASN A 72 -2.54 -0.79 6.45
CA ASN A 72 -1.71 -0.34 7.57
C ASN A 72 -0.40 0.30 7.10
N ILE A 73 0.24 -0.22 6.06
CA ILE A 73 1.47 0.35 5.50
C ILE A 73 1.26 1.79 5.04
N TYR A 74 0.08 2.13 4.52
CA TYR A 74 -0.25 3.51 4.15
C TYR A 74 -0.22 4.47 5.35
N LYS A 75 -0.60 4.01 6.54
CA LYS A 75 -0.64 4.86 7.75
C LYS A 75 0.76 5.23 8.23
N LYS A 76 0.96 6.49 8.64
CA LYS A 76 2.25 6.99 9.17
C LYS A 76 2.73 6.24 10.41
N SER A 77 1.82 5.77 11.26
CA SER A 77 2.13 5.02 12.50
C SER A 77 2.85 3.68 12.23
N TYR A 78 2.69 3.10 11.03
CA TYR A 78 3.30 1.84 10.64
C TYR A 78 4.53 1.99 9.74
N LYS A 79 5.20 3.14 9.76
CA LYS A 79 6.40 3.42 8.94
C LYS A 79 7.49 2.34 9.05
N LYS A 80 7.65 1.73 10.23
CA LYS A 80 8.63 0.66 10.44
C LYS A 80 8.34 -0.59 9.58
N LEU A 81 7.07 -0.90 9.31
CA LEU A 81 6.70 -2.04 8.46
C LEU A 81 7.22 -1.88 7.03
N ARG A 82 7.28 -0.64 6.52
CA ARG A 82 7.78 -0.35 5.17
C ARG A 82 9.25 -0.76 5.02
N LEU A 83 10.06 -0.51 6.04
CA LEU A 83 11.47 -0.91 6.08
C LEU A 83 11.61 -2.43 6.03
N TYR A 84 10.85 -3.15 6.86
CA TYR A 84 10.92 -4.61 6.91
C TYR A 84 10.44 -5.23 5.60
N TRP A 85 9.38 -4.69 5.04
CA TRP A 85 8.86 -5.16 3.74
C TRP A 85 9.85 -4.90 2.62
N GLY A 86 10.45 -3.70 2.54
CA GLY A 86 11.51 -3.41 1.56
C GLY A 86 12.69 -4.38 1.66
N LYS A 87 13.15 -4.68 2.88
CA LYS A 87 14.21 -5.68 3.11
C LYS A 87 13.79 -7.08 2.66
N GLN A 88 12.56 -7.47 2.92
CA GLN A 88 12.04 -8.77 2.52
C GLN A 88 11.98 -8.89 1.00
N LEU A 89 11.42 -7.89 0.31
CA LEU A 89 11.36 -7.85 -1.15
C LEU A 89 12.76 -7.95 -1.79
N CYS A 90 13.74 -7.21 -1.25
CA CYS A 90 15.13 -7.33 -1.71
C CYS A 90 15.67 -8.75 -1.57
N ARG A 91 15.39 -9.40 -0.44
CA ARG A 91 15.86 -10.76 -0.17
C ARG A 91 15.20 -11.77 -1.10
N ASP A 92 13.87 -11.71 -1.20
CA ASP A 92 13.08 -12.65 -1.99
C ASP A 92 13.45 -12.57 -3.48
N TRP A 93 13.55 -11.34 -4.01
CA TRP A 93 13.95 -11.15 -5.41
C TRP A 93 15.38 -11.62 -5.68
N ASN A 94 16.32 -11.30 -4.80
CA ASN A 94 17.74 -11.59 -5.01
C ASN A 94 18.14 -13.02 -4.62
N GLN A 95 17.26 -13.82 -4.04
CA GLN A 95 17.56 -15.18 -3.61
C GLN A 95 18.02 -16.06 -4.77
N ASP A 96 17.30 -15.97 -5.90
CA ASP A 96 17.52 -16.81 -7.07
C ASP A 96 18.08 -16.04 -8.28
N LYS A 97 18.45 -14.77 -8.09
CA LYS A 97 18.95 -13.89 -9.15
C LYS A 97 20.42 -13.58 -8.96
N THR A 98 21.16 -13.52 -10.08
CA THR A 98 22.59 -13.24 -10.09
C THR A 98 22.92 -12.13 -11.09
N GLY A 99 24.07 -11.46 -10.89
CA GLY A 99 24.55 -10.44 -11.81
C GLY A 99 23.56 -9.28 -11.96
N ASP A 100 23.33 -8.90 -13.19
CA ASP A 100 22.56 -7.73 -13.58
C ASP A 100 21.05 -7.85 -13.33
N GLN A 101 20.55 -9.08 -13.11
CA GLN A 101 19.15 -9.33 -12.78
C GLN A 101 18.82 -9.10 -11.30
N ARG A 102 19.80 -8.76 -10.48
CA ARG A 102 19.58 -8.47 -9.06
C ARG A 102 18.92 -7.12 -8.89
N LEU A 103 18.04 -7.05 -7.93
CA LEU A 103 17.36 -5.83 -7.54
C LEU A 103 18.32 -4.90 -6.79
N GLU A 104 18.56 -3.72 -7.34
CA GLU A 104 19.43 -2.69 -6.74
C GLU A 104 18.65 -1.86 -5.72
N LYS A 105 17.50 -1.35 -6.13
CA LYS A 105 16.64 -0.48 -5.30
C LYS A 105 15.18 -0.68 -5.64
N LEU A 106 14.33 -0.31 -4.70
CA LEU A 106 12.89 -0.34 -4.89
C LEU A 106 12.22 0.89 -4.28
N GLN A 107 11.02 1.16 -4.75
CA GLN A 107 10.16 2.18 -4.19
C GLN A 107 8.78 1.60 -3.96
N ILE A 108 8.12 2.01 -2.89
CA ILE A 108 6.75 1.58 -2.56
C ILE A 108 5.85 2.78 -2.74
N TYR A 109 4.90 2.66 -3.64
CA TYR A 109 3.87 3.67 -3.88
C TYR A 109 2.49 3.14 -3.50
N PHE A 110 1.68 4.04 -3.02
CA PHE A 110 0.25 3.83 -2.89
C PHE A 110 -0.45 4.74 -3.90
N VAL A 111 -1.16 4.15 -4.83
CA VAL A 111 -2.00 4.88 -5.78
C VAL A 111 -3.35 5.07 -5.11
N ARG A 112 -3.63 6.29 -4.68
CA ARG A 112 -4.84 6.65 -3.97
C ARG A 112 -5.91 7.07 -4.96
N GLU A 113 -7.06 6.44 -4.85
CA GLU A 113 -8.29 6.80 -5.51
C GLU A 113 -9.19 7.53 -4.52
N LYS A 114 -9.47 8.79 -4.79
CA LYS A 114 -10.34 9.59 -3.92
C LYS A 114 -11.74 9.62 -4.49
N THR A 115 -12.68 8.98 -3.81
CA THR A 115 -14.09 9.01 -4.17
C THR A 115 -14.65 10.41 -3.93
N PRO A 116 -15.16 11.10 -4.96
CA PRO A 116 -15.77 12.41 -4.80
C PRO A 116 -17.06 12.31 -3.93
N PRO A 117 -17.44 13.39 -3.26
CA PRO A 117 -18.71 13.44 -2.56
C PRO A 117 -19.88 13.27 -3.56
N PRO A 118 -21.07 12.88 -3.10
CA PRO A 118 -22.23 12.68 -3.99
C PRO A 118 -22.59 13.89 -4.85
N GLU A 119 -22.30 15.09 -4.35
CA GLU A 119 -22.54 16.35 -5.04
C GLU A 119 -21.60 16.56 -6.24
N GLU A 120 -20.42 15.94 -6.22
CA GLU A 120 -19.37 16.03 -7.24
C GLU A 120 -19.20 14.69 -7.99
N ALA A 121 -20.19 13.80 -7.94
CA ALA A 121 -20.13 12.45 -8.52
C ALA A 121 -19.87 12.42 -10.04
N SER A 122 -20.06 13.54 -10.73
CA SER A 122 -19.80 13.70 -12.17
C SER A 122 -18.33 14.02 -12.48
N GLU A 123 -17.50 14.33 -11.48
CA GLU A 123 -16.11 14.61 -11.72
C GLU A 123 -15.29 13.31 -11.93
N PRO A 124 -14.26 13.35 -12.79
CA PRO A 124 -13.38 12.20 -12.98
C PRO A 124 -12.63 11.91 -11.68
N ILE A 125 -12.53 10.63 -11.36
CA ILE A 125 -11.82 10.17 -10.17
C ILE A 125 -10.34 10.58 -10.26
N LYS A 126 -9.86 11.33 -9.28
CA LYS A 126 -8.47 11.78 -9.23
C LYS A 126 -7.60 10.69 -8.61
N LEU A 127 -6.63 10.21 -9.39
CA LEU A 127 -5.61 9.30 -8.91
C LEU A 127 -4.40 10.09 -8.39
N GLU A 128 -3.90 9.73 -7.23
CA GLU A 128 -2.73 10.35 -6.63
C GLU A 128 -1.68 9.29 -6.27
N ARG A 129 -0.48 9.41 -6.82
CA ARG A 129 0.65 8.52 -6.52
C ARG A 129 1.39 9.01 -5.28
N VAL A 130 1.21 8.33 -4.17
CA VAL A 130 1.84 8.68 -2.89
C VAL A 130 3.03 7.77 -2.64
N LYS A 131 4.25 8.34 -2.70
CA LYS A 131 5.47 7.60 -2.37
C LYS A 131 5.54 7.33 -0.88
N LEU A 132 5.50 6.06 -0.48
CA LEU A 132 5.54 5.64 0.91
C LEU A 132 6.96 5.38 1.40
N TRP A 133 7.81 4.75 0.55
CA TRP A 133 9.13 4.30 0.94
C TRP A 133 10.07 4.19 -0.27
N SER A 134 11.37 4.32 0.00
CA SER A 134 12.44 3.98 -0.93
C SER A 134 13.49 3.16 -0.18
N HIS A 135 13.98 2.09 -0.79
CA HIS A 135 14.94 1.19 -0.18
C HIS A 135 15.99 0.76 -1.19
N SER A 136 17.25 0.74 -0.76
CA SER A 136 18.37 0.16 -1.53
C SER A 136 18.68 -1.22 -0.94
N CYS A 137 18.75 -2.23 -1.81
CA CYS A 137 19.00 -3.62 -1.41
C CYS A 137 20.43 -3.86 -0.96
N PHE A 138 21.37 -3.07 -1.50
CA PHE A 138 22.76 -3.10 -1.13
C PHE A 138 23.08 -1.85 -0.29
N LYS A 139 23.81 -2.02 0.81
CA LYS A 139 24.39 -0.88 1.50
C LYS A 139 25.36 -0.21 0.53
N LYS A 140 25.21 1.11 0.28
CA LYS A 140 26.35 1.88 -0.19
C LYS A 140 27.45 1.66 0.83
N SER A 141 28.58 1.10 0.41
CA SER A 141 29.82 1.24 1.15
C SER A 141 30.03 2.75 1.26
N ASP A 142 29.88 3.28 2.47
CA ASP A 142 30.38 4.62 2.77
C ASP A 142 31.89 4.55 2.56
N ASP A 143 32.35 4.93 1.37
CA ASP A 143 33.73 5.31 1.17
C ASP A 143 33.99 6.51 2.09
N LYS A 144 34.89 6.27 3.02
CA LYS A 144 35.48 7.21 3.97
C LYS A 144 36.10 8.39 3.28
#